data_9707dc0baa683594462b98952d89f00d
#
_entry.id   9707dc0baa683594462b98952d89f00d
#
_cell.length_a   1.000
_cell.length_b   1.000
_cell.length_c   1.000
_cell.angle_alpha   90.00
_cell.angle_beta   90.00
_cell.angle_gamma   90.00
#
_symmetry.space_group_name_H-M   'P 1'
#
loop_
_entity.id
_entity.type
_entity.pdbx_description
1 polymer ?
#
loop_
_entity_poly.entity_id
_entity_poly.type
_entity_poly.pdbx_seq_one_letter_code
_entity_poly.pdbx_strand_id
1 'polypeptide(L)'
;MILNISGRTDVVHYYSDWLFKRFEEGFVLSRNTLFPNSVRRYELTPEKIDSITFCSKNYAPILPRIGEITDRFATYFHYIITAYGRDVEPHVPDIGTSIATLLRLSEKVGAKRVAWRYDPVLLTEHYTKELHLKTFEYMAARLAGHIDRCIFSFVEMYRKLERNFPELIPMTPEDKRELAAGLGRIAREYGFPIQTCGPEADYAPYGIATSGCITLDIIGAANGLRFRKLKHQGMRQGCHCFASRDLGAMNSCPSGCKYCYANKNAASAWENHKRHDPSSPLLIGHVLPTDRVEQGVQETFLMRNSKERTLFDERNTERIEL
;
A
#
# COMPACT_ATOMS: atom_id res chain seq x y z
N MET A 1 1.13 16.17 2.27
CA MET A 1 0.09 15.13 2.02
C MET A 1 0.71 13.75 2.08
N ILE A 2 -0.07 12.70 2.43
CA ILE A 2 0.39 11.30 2.33
C ILE A 2 0.10 10.79 0.92
N LEU A 3 1.12 10.24 0.27
CA LEU A 3 1.03 9.65 -1.05
C LEU A 3 0.95 8.12 -0.92
N ASN A 4 0.05 7.47 -1.67
CA ASN A 4 -0.06 6.01 -1.73
C ASN A 4 0.31 5.50 -3.13
N ILE A 5 1.31 4.59 -3.19
CA ILE A 5 1.82 3.99 -4.43
C ILE A 5 1.78 2.46 -4.28
N SER A 6 0.78 1.73 -4.68
CA SER A 6 -0.60 2.16 -4.87
C SER A 6 -1.53 1.02 -4.45
N GLY A 7 -2.76 1.36 -4.08
CA GLY A 7 -3.79 0.36 -3.75
C GLY A 7 -4.58 -0.15 -4.97
N ARG A 8 -4.54 0.54 -6.12
CA ARG A 8 -5.35 0.22 -7.31
C ARG A 8 -4.59 -0.53 -8.40
N THR A 9 -3.26 -0.43 -8.37
CA THR A 9 -2.36 -1.00 -9.38
C THR A 9 -1.03 -1.29 -8.69
N ASP A 10 -0.36 -2.36 -9.05
CA ASP A 10 1.02 -2.57 -8.59
C ASP A 10 1.99 -1.72 -9.44
N VAL A 11 2.10 -0.43 -9.07
CA VAL A 11 2.95 0.56 -9.75
C VAL A 11 4.42 0.19 -9.62
N VAL A 12 4.81 -0.33 -8.47
CA VAL A 12 6.19 -0.73 -8.17
C VAL A 12 6.66 -1.86 -9.09
N HIS A 13 5.80 -2.84 -9.31
CA HIS A 13 6.12 -4.01 -10.12
C HIS A 13 6.11 -3.71 -11.63
N TYR A 14 5.07 -3.02 -12.12
CA TYR A 14 4.80 -2.94 -13.57
C TYR A 14 5.10 -1.58 -14.20
N TYR A 15 5.33 -0.55 -13.39
CA TYR A 15 5.42 0.83 -13.85
C TYR A 15 6.58 1.58 -13.18
N SER A 16 7.65 0.85 -12.85
CA SER A 16 8.82 1.39 -12.11
C SER A 16 9.51 2.54 -12.85
N ASP A 17 9.71 2.43 -14.17
CA ASP A 17 10.36 3.48 -14.96
C ASP A 17 9.53 4.76 -14.99
N TRP A 18 8.21 4.62 -15.15
CA TRP A 18 7.29 5.74 -15.02
C TRP A 18 7.36 6.37 -13.63
N LEU A 19 7.39 5.56 -12.59
CA LEU A 19 7.45 6.02 -11.21
C LEU A 19 8.67 6.91 -10.97
N PHE A 20 9.86 6.44 -11.35
CA PHE A 20 11.08 7.22 -11.20
C PHE A 20 11.06 8.49 -12.03
N LYS A 21 10.57 8.42 -13.27
CA LYS A 21 10.41 9.60 -14.12
C LYS A 21 9.46 10.64 -13.52
N ARG A 22 8.38 10.22 -12.85
CA ARG A 22 7.48 11.15 -12.14
C ARG A 22 8.19 11.86 -10.99
N PHE A 23 9.03 11.15 -10.22
CA PHE A 23 9.84 11.76 -9.15
C PHE A 23 10.94 12.68 -9.67
N GLU A 24 11.55 12.36 -10.81
CA GLU A 24 12.51 13.19 -11.50
C GLU A 24 11.88 14.49 -12.01
N GLU A 25 10.76 14.41 -12.69
CA GLU A 25 10.01 15.57 -13.21
C GLU A 25 9.29 16.38 -12.10
N GLY A 26 9.16 15.82 -10.90
CA GLY A 26 8.60 16.49 -9.72
C GLY A 26 7.09 16.63 -9.73
N PHE A 27 6.36 15.95 -10.61
CA PHE A 27 4.91 15.95 -10.62
C PHE A 27 4.29 14.70 -11.25
N VAL A 28 3.00 14.50 -10.95
CA VAL A 28 2.18 13.43 -11.52
C VAL A 28 0.77 13.94 -11.80
N LEU A 29 0.14 13.37 -12.81
CA LEU A 29 -1.28 13.56 -13.08
C LEU A 29 -2.07 12.32 -12.65
N SER A 30 -3.22 12.52 -12.06
CA SER A 30 -4.15 11.45 -11.67
C SER A 30 -5.53 11.74 -12.22
N ARG A 31 -6.05 10.81 -13.02
CA ARG A 31 -7.40 10.90 -13.59
C ARG A 31 -8.43 10.42 -12.58
N ASN A 32 -9.52 11.18 -12.42
CA ASN A 32 -10.60 10.78 -11.54
C ASN A 32 -11.34 9.57 -12.12
N THR A 33 -11.56 8.55 -11.28
CA THR A 33 -12.22 7.31 -11.72
C THR A 33 -13.72 7.49 -12.01
N LEU A 34 -14.38 8.41 -11.29
CA LEU A 34 -15.82 8.67 -11.46
C LEU A 34 -16.09 9.76 -12.51
N PHE A 35 -15.16 10.70 -12.67
CA PHE A 35 -15.25 11.81 -13.60
C PHE A 35 -14.04 11.79 -14.55
N PRO A 36 -14.05 10.99 -15.62
CA PRO A 36 -12.87 10.73 -16.45
C PRO A 36 -12.21 11.97 -17.06
N ASN A 37 -12.95 13.04 -17.30
CA ASN A 37 -12.41 14.30 -17.84
C ASN A 37 -11.79 15.21 -16.73
N SER A 38 -11.88 14.82 -15.47
CA SER A 38 -11.25 15.53 -14.35
C SER A 38 -9.88 14.92 -14.06
N VAL A 39 -8.84 15.69 -14.24
CA VAL A 39 -7.45 15.32 -14.00
C VAL A 39 -6.87 16.24 -12.93
N ARG A 40 -6.20 15.67 -11.94
CA ARG A 40 -5.54 16.40 -10.86
C ARG A 40 -4.03 16.30 -11.02
N ARG A 41 -3.35 17.46 -10.90
CA ARG A 41 -1.90 17.58 -10.85
C ARG A 41 -1.44 17.59 -9.39
N TYR A 42 -0.49 16.73 -9.06
CA TYR A 42 0.16 16.69 -7.75
C TYR A 42 1.66 16.90 -7.92
N GLU A 43 2.23 17.76 -7.08
CA GLU A 43 3.67 17.96 -7.00
C GLU A 43 4.31 16.87 -6.14
N LEU A 44 5.41 16.30 -6.63
CA LEU A 44 6.18 15.24 -5.97
C LEU A 44 7.48 15.81 -5.37
N THR A 45 7.32 16.80 -4.47
CA THR A 45 8.45 17.43 -3.77
C THR A 45 8.37 17.17 -2.26
N PRO A 46 9.51 17.19 -1.55
CA PRO A 46 9.53 16.98 -0.09
C PRO A 46 8.65 17.97 0.68
N GLU A 47 8.46 19.18 0.18
CA GLU A 47 7.62 20.21 0.80
C GLU A 47 6.11 19.91 0.70
N LYS A 48 5.72 19.10 -0.30
CA LYS A 48 4.32 18.75 -0.59
C LYS A 48 3.94 17.34 -0.13
N ILE A 49 4.93 16.45 0.00
CA ILE A 49 4.74 15.06 0.37
C ILE A 49 5.27 14.82 1.78
N ASP A 50 4.39 14.57 2.72
CA ASP A 50 4.74 14.27 4.11
C ASP A 50 5.34 12.86 4.27
N SER A 51 4.81 11.91 3.51
CA SER A 51 5.27 10.52 3.46
C SER A 51 4.71 9.81 2.24
N ILE A 52 5.42 8.77 1.81
CA ILE A 52 5.01 7.86 0.73
C ILE A 52 4.80 6.47 1.32
N THR A 53 3.61 5.91 1.12
CA THR A 53 3.34 4.50 1.41
C THR A 53 3.31 3.72 0.11
N PHE A 54 4.16 2.70 0.02
CA PHE A 54 4.19 1.77 -1.11
C PHE A 54 3.41 0.50 -0.78
N CYS A 55 2.75 -0.08 -1.79
CA CYS A 55 2.07 -1.36 -1.66
C CYS A 55 2.30 -2.18 -2.93
N SER A 56 2.99 -3.31 -2.81
CA SER A 56 3.38 -4.12 -3.97
C SER A 56 3.53 -5.60 -3.62
N LYS A 57 3.39 -6.45 -4.64
CA LYS A 57 3.73 -7.88 -4.60
C LYS A 57 5.14 -8.17 -5.11
N ASN A 58 5.85 -7.16 -5.64
CA ASN A 58 7.23 -7.33 -6.09
C ASN A 58 8.00 -6.00 -6.09
N TYR A 59 8.96 -5.88 -5.20
CA TYR A 59 9.83 -4.70 -5.11
C TYR A 59 11.11 -4.81 -5.93
N ALA A 60 11.41 -5.97 -6.53
CA ALA A 60 12.66 -6.16 -7.29
C ALA A 60 12.94 -5.07 -8.33
N PRO A 61 11.95 -4.56 -9.11
CA PRO A 61 12.20 -3.54 -10.12
C PRO A 61 12.75 -2.22 -9.58
N ILE A 62 12.34 -1.82 -8.36
CA ILE A 62 12.78 -0.53 -7.80
C ILE A 62 13.97 -0.63 -6.84
N LEU A 63 14.33 -1.83 -6.38
CA LEU A 63 15.44 -2.01 -5.41
C LEU A 63 16.76 -1.37 -5.84
N PRO A 64 17.19 -1.43 -7.12
CA PRO A 64 18.45 -0.81 -7.54
C PRO A 64 18.48 0.70 -7.36
N ARG A 65 17.34 1.36 -7.49
CA ARG A 65 17.19 2.81 -7.51
C ARG A 65 16.40 3.36 -6.31
N ILE A 66 16.07 2.54 -5.33
CA ILE A 66 15.14 2.91 -4.24
C ILE A 66 15.66 4.13 -3.43
N GLY A 67 16.97 4.30 -3.31
CA GLY A 67 17.61 5.44 -2.67
C GLY A 67 17.21 6.79 -3.27
N GLU A 68 16.95 6.86 -4.58
CA GLU A 68 16.49 8.09 -5.24
C GLU A 68 15.19 8.65 -4.62
N ILE A 69 14.41 7.77 -3.99
CA ILE A 69 13.15 8.15 -3.31
C ILE A 69 13.36 8.21 -1.79
N THR A 70 13.98 7.18 -1.20
CA THR A 70 14.09 7.06 0.26
C THR A 70 15.01 8.09 0.91
N ASP A 71 15.95 8.65 0.16
CA ASP A 71 16.87 9.70 0.63
C ASP A 71 16.20 11.09 0.64
N ARG A 72 15.05 11.23 -0.03
CA ARG A 72 14.33 12.48 -0.16
C ARG A 72 13.02 12.50 0.61
N PHE A 73 12.40 11.33 0.81
CA PHE A 73 11.06 11.22 1.37
C PHE A 73 10.99 10.23 2.53
N ALA A 74 10.18 10.52 3.52
CA ALA A 74 9.76 9.53 4.50
C ALA A 74 8.92 8.45 3.80
N THR A 75 9.26 7.18 4.03
CA THR A 75 8.64 6.07 3.30
C THR A 75 8.17 4.96 4.23
N TYR A 76 7.14 4.20 3.81
CA TYR A 76 6.71 2.97 4.44
C TYR A 76 6.28 1.97 3.36
N PHE A 77 6.69 0.70 3.50
CA PHE A 77 6.57 -0.30 2.46
C PHE A 77 5.67 -1.44 2.91
N HIS A 78 4.57 -1.67 2.21
CA HIS A 78 3.73 -2.84 2.38
C HIS A 78 4.11 -3.89 1.33
N TYR A 79 4.77 -4.95 1.73
CA TYR A 79 5.09 -6.06 0.85
C TYR A 79 4.05 -7.16 1.00
N ILE A 80 3.28 -7.42 -0.07
CA ILE A 80 2.24 -8.45 -0.07
C ILE A 80 2.87 -9.78 -0.47
N ILE A 81 2.92 -10.73 0.47
CA ILE A 81 3.32 -12.13 0.23
C ILE A 81 2.24 -13.01 0.83
N THR A 82 1.61 -13.84 0.00
CA THR A 82 0.48 -14.70 0.32
C THR A 82 0.84 -16.17 0.16
N ALA A 83 -0.05 -17.09 0.51
CA ALA A 83 0.15 -18.51 0.34
C ALA A 83 -0.08 -19.01 -1.10
N TYR A 84 -0.51 -18.13 -2.01
CA TYR A 84 -1.06 -18.56 -3.30
C TYR A 84 0.02 -18.77 -4.36
N GLY A 85 -0.24 -19.76 -5.22
CA GLY A 85 0.52 -20.02 -6.43
C GLY A 85 -0.05 -19.30 -7.65
N ARG A 86 0.48 -19.67 -8.83
CA ARG A 86 0.08 -19.08 -10.12
C ARG A 86 -1.36 -19.40 -10.53
N ASP A 87 -1.99 -20.36 -9.91
CA ASP A 87 -3.40 -20.70 -10.05
C ASP A 87 -4.33 -19.58 -9.55
N VAL A 88 -3.89 -18.81 -8.54
CA VAL A 88 -4.62 -17.67 -7.96
C VAL A 88 -3.94 -16.33 -8.28
N GLU A 89 -2.62 -16.30 -8.34
CA GLU A 89 -1.77 -15.11 -8.59
C GLU A 89 -0.83 -15.33 -9.81
N PRO A 90 -1.36 -15.34 -11.05
CA PRO A 90 -0.63 -15.82 -12.24
C PRO A 90 0.71 -15.18 -12.52
N HIS A 91 0.84 -13.86 -12.26
CA HIS A 91 2.01 -13.05 -12.59
C HIS A 91 2.67 -12.43 -11.37
N VAL A 92 2.60 -13.12 -10.24
CA VAL A 92 3.29 -12.74 -8.98
C VAL A 92 4.50 -13.67 -8.80
N PRO A 93 5.64 -13.18 -8.30
CA PRO A 93 6.77 -14.03 -7.95
C PRO A 93 6.39 -15.10 -6.92
N ASP A 94 7.07 -16.24 -6.96
CA ASP A 94 6.89 -17.28 -5.94
C ASP A 94 7.31 -16.81 -4.53
N ILE A 95 6.89 -17.55 -3.50
CA ILE A 95 7.11 -17.20 -2.09
C ILE A 95 8.60 -17.05 -1.78
N GLY A 96 9.46 -17.95 -2.29
CA GLY A 96 10.89 -17.89 -2.03
C GLY A 96 11.54 -16.65 -2.60
N THR A 97 11.23 -16.32 -3.86
CA THR A 97 11.67 -15.09 -4.53
C THR A 97 11.16 -13.85 -3.81
N SER A 98 9.90 -13.85 -3.37
CA SER A 98 9.28 -12.73 -2.65
C SER A 98 9.93 -12.50 -1.27
N ILE A 99 10.21 -13.57 -0.51
CA ILE A 99 10.96 -13.50 0.75
C ILE A 99 12.34 -12.91 0.52
N ALA A 100 13.12 -13.44 -0.42
CA ALA A 100 14.45 -12.95 -0.71
C ALA A 100 14.44 -11.45 -1.10
N THR A 101 13.42 -11.01 -1.85
CA THR A 101 13.26 -9.61 -2.22
C THR A 101 12.87 -8.73 -1.03
N LEU A 102 12.00 -9.23 -0.11
CA LEU A 102 11.65 -8.50 1.11
C LEU A 102 12.87 -8.31 2.01
N LEU A 103 13.69 -9.34 2.20
CA LEU A 103 14.91 -9.24 3.00
C LEU A 103 15.84 -8.16 2.45
N ARG A 104 16.08 -8.13 1.14
CA ARG A 104 16.87 -7.09 0.46
C ARG A 104 16.24 -5.70 0.60
N LEU A 105 14.90 -5.59 0.55
CA LEU A 105 14.21 -4.33 0.81
C LEU A 105 14.46 -3.87 2.24
N SER A 106 14.27 -4.77 3.21
CA SER A 106 14.48 -4.49 4.63
C SER A 106 15.93 -4.06 4.94
N GLU A 107 16.93 -4.69 4.33
CA GLU A 107 18.32 -4.29 4.45
C GLU A 107 18.56 -2.85 3.96
N LYS A 108 17.91 -2.46 2.85
CA LYS A 108 18.09 -1.11 2.26
C LYS A 108 17.36 -0.01 3.03
N VAL A 109 16.16 -0.27 3.51
CA VAL A 109 15.30 0.80 4.07
C VAL A 109 15.15 0.71 5.59
N GLY A 110 15.56 -0.41 6.20
CA GLY A 110 15.38 -0.73 7.62
C GLY A 110 14.05 -1.43 7.92
N ALA A 111 14.09 -2.45 8.77
CA ALA A 111 12.95 -3.31 9.12
C ALA A 111 11.72 -2.52 9.62
N LYS A 112 11.94 -1.42 10.35
CA LYS A 112 10.86 -0.54 10.88
C LYS A 112 10.02 0.12 9.79
N ARG A 113 10.47 0.15 8.55
CA ARG A 113 9.75 0.73 7.41
C ARG A 113 9.06 -0.31 6.53
N VAL A 114 9.14 -1.61 6.87
CA VAL A 114 8.60 -2.71 6.05
C VAL A 114 7.54 -3.46 6.82
N ALA A 115 6.31 -3.48 6.30
CA ALA A 115 5.24 -4.36 6.76
C ALA A 115 5.06 -5.53 5.79
N TRP A 116 4.99 -6.72 6.32
CA TRP A 116 4.50 -7.86 5.57
C TRP A 116 2.97 -7.83 5.51
N ARG A 117 2.38 -7.92 4.32
CA ARG A 117 0.93 -8.08 4.15
C ARG A 117 0.62 -9.51 3.72
N TYR A 118 0.00 -10.25 4.62
CA TYR A 118 -0.60 -11.55 4.34
C TYR A 118 -2.08 -11.35 3.98
N ASP A 119 -2.33 -10.75 2.82
CA ASP A 119 -3.62 -10.12 2.50
C ASP A 119 -3.98 -10.27 1.01
N PRO A 120 -5.16 -10.82 0.70
CA PRO A 120 -6.16 -11.36 1.61
C PRO A 120 -5.91 -12.84 1.98
N VAL A 121 -6.49 -13.27 3.09
CA VAL A 121 -6.66 -14.70 3.43
C VAL A 121 -7.98 -15.15 2.81
N LEU A 122 -7.96 -16.27 2.08
CA LEU A 122 -9.14 -16.87 1.43
C LEU A 122 -9.06 -18.39 1.47
N LEU A 123 -10.19 -19.07 1.35
CA LEU A 123 -10.27 -20.52 1.33
C LEU A 123 -10.71 -21.05 -0.04
N THR A 124 -10.10 -22.17 -0.44
CA THR A 124 -10.53 -23.03 -1.53
C THR A 124 -10.32 -24.49 -1.07
N GLU A 125 -10.67 -25.48 -1.88
CA GLU A 125 -10.35 -26.88 -1.58
C GLU A 125 -8.83 -27.11 -1.41
N HIS A 126 -8.01 -26.36 -2.14
CA HIS A 126 -6.55 -26.44 -2.05
C HIS A 126 -5.97 -25.58 -0.92
N TYR A 127 -6.42 -24.32 -0.80
CA TYR A 127 -5.94 -23.39 0.21
C TYR A 127 -6.79 -23.51 1.47
N THR A 128 -6.48 -24.55 2.27
CA THR A 128 -7.17 -24.87 3.53
C THR A 128 -6.62 -24.03 4.70
N LYS A 129 -7.30 -24.08 5.85
CA LYS A 129 -6.82 -23.42 7.09
C LYS A 129 -5.44 -23.93 7.49
N GLU A 130 -5.23 -25.24 7.40
CA GLU A 130 -3.96 -25.90 7.76
C GLU A 130 -2.83 -25.45 6.83
N LEU A 131 -3.09 -25.37 5.52
CA LEU A 131 -2.10 -24.89 4.56
C LEU A 131 -1.75 -23.42 4.82
N HIS A 132 -2.74 -22.57 5.12
CA HIS A 132 -2.50 -21.19 5.49
C HIS A 132 -1.59 -21.08 6.71
N LEU A 133 -1.89 -21.79 7.79
CA LEU A 133 -1.10 -21.73 9.02
C LEU A 133 0.33 -22.25 8.80
N LYS A 134 0.49 -23.38 8.11
CA LYS A 134 1.81 -23.93 7.76
C LYS A 134 2.64 -22.97 6.90
N THR A 135 2.01 -22.35 5.89
CA THR A 135 2.70 -21.42 4.98
C THR A 135 3.02 -20.11 5.68
N PHE A 136 2.12 -19.62 6.53
CA PHE A 136 2.35 -18.42 7.33
C PHE A 136 3.52 -18.61 8.30
N GLU A 137 3.59 -19.75 8.99
CA GLU A 137 4.70 -20.09 9.89
C GLU A 137 6.04 -20.20 9.13
N TYR A 138 6.04 -20.84 7.95
CA TYR A 138 7.22 -20.90 7.08
C TYR A 138 7.75 -19.51 6.70
N MET A 139 6.86 -18.57 6.40
CA MET A 139 7.22 -17.19 6.07
C MET A 139 7.62 -16.42 7.34
N ALA A 140 6.87 -16.57 8.45
CA ALA A 140 7.15 -15.92 9.73
C ALA A 140 8.57 -16.21 10.22
N ALA A 141 9.00 -17.48 10.16
CA ALA A 141 10.34 -17.91 10.54
C ALA A 141 11.46 -17.22 9.74
N ARG A 142 11.16 -16.75 8.52
CA ARG A 142 12.14 -16.10 7.63
C ARG A 142 12.09 -14.59 7.64
N LEU A 143 10.94 -14.03 8.00
CA LEU A 143 10.69 -12.59 8.00
C LEU A 143 10.86 -11.94 9.38
N ALA A 144 10.89 -12.74 10.45
CA ALA A 144 11.12 -12.25 11.81
C ALA A 144 12.42 -11.43 11.90
N GLY A 145 12.33 -10.24 12.52
CA GLY A 145 13.45 -9.28 12.61
C GLY A 145 13.66 -8.41 11.36
N HIS A 146 13.01 -8.73 10.23
CA HIS A 146 13.10 -7.98 8.97
C HIS A 146 11.86 -7.15 8.64
N ILE A 147 10.84 -7.22 9.48
CA ILE A 147 9.58 -6.51 9.32
C ILE A 147 9.19 -5.75 10.59
N ASP A 148 8.47 -4.65 10.44
CA ASP A 148 7.87 -3.91 11.54
C ASP A 148 6.65 -4.67 12.12
N ARG A 149 5.81 -5.21 11.22
CA ARG A 149 4.58 -5.93 11.57
C ARG A 149 4.05 -6.78 10.42
N CYS A 150 3.11 -7.67 10.75
CA CYS A 150 2.27 -8.32 9.74
C CYS A 150 0.88 -7.69 9.73
N ILE A 151 0.32 -7.51 8.53
CA ILE A 151 -1.04 -7.01 8.32
C ILE A 151 -1.78 -8.06 7.50
N PHE A 152 -2.95 -8.50 7.96
CA PHE A 152 -3.80 -9.41 7.20
C PHE A 152 -5.23 -8.89 7.09
N SER A 153 -5.99 -9.40 6.14
CA SER A 153 -7.44 -9.31 6.12
C SER A 153 -8.02 -10.57 5.46
N PHE A 154 -9.27 -10.88 5.77
CA PHE A 154 -9.99 -11.92 5.04
C PHE A 154 -10.56 -11.35 3.75
N VAL A 155 -10.69 -12.21 2.73
CA VAL A 155 -11.25 -11.80 1.44
C VAL A 155 -12.67 -11.27 1.60
N GLU A 156 -12.95 -10.12 1.00
CA GLU A 156 -14.32 -9.61 0.90
C GLU A 156 -15.00 -10.22 -0.33
N MET A 157 -16.23 -10.66 -0.15
CA MET A 157 -17.04 -11.27 -1.20
C MET A 157 -17.65 -10.19 -2.10
N TYR A 158 -16.96 -9.85 -3.18
CA TYR A 158 -17.48 -8.99 -4.23
C TYR A 158 -18.25 -9.82 -5.26
N ARG A 159 -19.39 -9.32 -5.74
CA ARG A 159 -20.21 -9.98 -6.77
C ARG A 159 -19.42 -10.50 -7.98
N LYS A 160 -18.36 -9.81 -8.39
CA LYS A 160 -17.51 -10.24 -9.52
C LYS A 160 -16.70 -11.51 -9.22
N LEU A 161 -16.49 -11.90 -7.96
CA LEU A 161 -15.73 -13.08 -7.57
C LEU A 161 -16.47 -14.36 -7.91
N GLU A 162 -17.80 -14.36 -7.90
CA GLU A 162 -18.61 -15.49 -8.35
C GLU A 162 -18.23 -15.98 -9.76
N ARG A 163 -17.81 -15.03 -10.62
CA ARG A 163 -17.36 -15.33 -11.98
C ARG A 163 -15.85 -15.46 -12.12
N ASN A 164 -15.09 -14.60 -11.44
CA ASN A 164 -13.64 -14.51 -11.63
C ASN A 164 -12.88 -15.53 -10.78
N PHE A 165 -13.52 -16.05 -9.72
CA PHE A 165 -12.91 -17.00 -8.80
C PHE A 165 -13.99 -17.97 -8.23
N PRO A 166 -14.62 -18.81 -9.06
CA PRO A 166 -15.71 -19.68 -8.65
C PRO A 166 -15.29 -20.74 -7.61
N GLU A 167 -13.99 -21.03 -7.51
CA GLU A 167 -13.43 -21.98 -6.52
C GLU A 167 -13.33 -21.40 -5.10
N LEU A 168 -13.63 -20.09 -4.93
CA LEU A 168 -13.56 -19.41 -3.65
C LEU A 168 -14.67 -19.91 -2.70
N ILE A 169 -14.25 -20.39 -1.54
CA ILE A 169 -15.16 -20.86 -0.47
C ILE A 169 -15.44 -19.68 0.47
N PRO A 170 -16.72 -19.28 0.66
CA PRO A 170 -17.08 -18.28 1.65
C PRO A 170 -16.68 -18.72 3.07
N MET A 171 -15.95 -17.88 3.77
CA MET A 171 -15.48 -18.16 5.13
C MET A 171 -16.58 -17.89 6.15
N THR A 172 -16.81 -18.86 7.03
CA THR A 172 -17.69 -18.67 8.20
C THR A 172 -17.01 -17.80 9.27
N PRO A 173 -17.75 -17.21 10.22
CA PRO A 173 -17.16 -16.54 11.36
C PRO A 173 -16.23 -17.46 12.19
N GLU A 174 -16.51 -18.78 12.24
CA GLU A 174 -15.67 -19.75 12.92
C GLU A 174 -14.34 -19.94 12.20
N ASP A 175 -14.35 -20.15 10.87
CA ASP A 175 -13.11 -20.25 10.06
C ASP A 175 -12.20 -19.03 10.28
N LYS A 176 -12.79 -17.83 10.31
CA LYS A 176 -12.04 -16.60 10.55
C LYS A 176 -11.44 -16.56 11.95
N ARG A 177 -12.18 -17.01 12.99
CA ARG A 177 -11.67 -17.05 14.37
C ARG A 177 -10.52 -18.06 14.51
N GLU A 178 -10.67 -19.26 13.96
CA GLU A 178 -9.64 -20.30 14.01
C GLU A 178 -8.35 -19.84 13.31
N LEU A 179 -8.47 -19.28 12.11
CA LEU A 179 -7.33 -18.73 11.39
C LEU A 179 -6.70 -17.56 12.14
N ALA A 180 -7.48 -16.61 12.64
CA ALA A 180 -6.97 -15.48 13.41
C ALA A 180 -6.21 -15.97 14.66
N ALA A 181 -6.76 -16.95 15.40
CA ALA A 181 -6.09 -17.53 16.55
C ALA A 181 -4.74 -18.16 16.19
N GLY A 182 -4.69 -18.92 15.10
CA GLY A 182 -3.46 -19.54 14.61
C GLY A 182 -2.41 -18.49 14.15
N LEU A 183 -2.82 -17.50 13.36
CA LEU A 183 -1.95 -16.43 12.89
C LEU A 183 -1.40 -15.60 14.06
N GLY A 184 -2.24 -15.27 15.04
CA GLY A 184 -1.83 -14.53 16.25
C GLY A 184 -0.85 -15.31 17.12
N ARG A 185 -1.06 -16.64 17.26
CA ARG A 185 -0.12 -17.52 17.98
C ARG A 185 1.25 -17.52 17.30
N ILE A 186 1.30 -17.76 15.98
CA ILE A 186 2.54 -17.78 15.21
C ILE A 186 3.25 -16.42 15.28
N ALA A 187 2.55 -15.32 15.06
CA ALA A 187 3.15 -13.98 15.11
C ALA A 187 3.81 -13.70 16.49
N ARG A 188 3.19 -14.14 17.59
CA ARG A 188 3.73 -14.02 18.94
C ARG A 188 4.97 -14.88 19.14
N GLU A 189 4.95 -16.11 18.62
CA GLU A 189 6.08 -17.04 18.69
C GLU A 189 7.32 -16.50 17.97
N TYR A 190 7.13 -15.87 16.81
CA TYR A 190 8.21 -15.26 16.03
C TYR A 190 8.48 -13.79 16.36
N GLY A 191 7.78 -13.22 17.36
CA GLY A 191 8.11 -11.94 17.98
C GLY A 191 7.82 -10.70 17.16
N PHE A 192 6.80 -10.70 16.30
CA PHE A 192 6.36 -9.50 15.55
C PHE A 192 4.88 -9.17 15.81
N PRO A 193 4.52 -7.87 15.80
CA PRO A 193 3.13 -7.44 15.90
C PRO A 193 2.31 -7.90 14.69
N ILE A 194 1.05 -8.29 14.94
CA ILE A 194 0.08 -8.61 13.90
C ILE A 194 -1.18 -7.78 14.06
N GLN A 195 -1.74 -7.33 12.95
CA GLN A 195 -2.98 -6.55 12.93
C GLN A 195 -3.88 -6.97 11.78
N THR A 196 -5.18 -6.75 11.95
CA THR A 196 -6.16 -6.86 10.87
C THR A 196 -6.51 -5.49 10.30
N CYS A 197 -6.82 -5.43 9.00
CA CYS A 197 -7.24 -4.24 8.27
C CYS A 197 -8.67 -4.43 7.76
N GLY A 198 -9.64 -3.72 8.32
CA GLY A 198 -11.04 -3.77 7.89
C GLY A 198 -12.03 -3.90 9.05
N PRO A 199 -13.34 -4.03 8.73
CA PRO A 199 -14.42 -4.16 9.71
C PRO A 199 -14.53 -5.60 10.21
N GLU A 200 -13.42 -6.18 10.66
CA GLU A 200 -13.39 -7.55 11.14
C GLU A 200 -13.90 -7.64 12.58
N ALA A 201 -14.24 -8.85 13.00
CA ALA A 201 -14.56 -9.15 14.39
C ALA A 201 -13.37 -8.78 15.31
N ASP A 202 -13.63 -8.65 16.61
CA ASP A 202 -12.60 -8.40 17.59
C ASP A 202 -11.68 -9.62 17.75
N TYR A 203 -10.45 -9.49 17.28
CA TYR A 203 -9.40 -10.52 17.42
C TYR A 203 -8.37 -10.18 18.50
N ALA A 204 -8.62 -9.17 19.34
CA ALA A 204 -7.75 -8.80 20.46
C ALA A 204 -7.45 -9.98 21.42
N PRO A 205 -8.38 -10.93 21.70
CA PRO A 205 -8.07 -12.11 22.51
C PRO A 205 -6.94 -12.98 21.93
N TYR A 206 -6.67 -12.89 20.63
CA TYR A 206 -5.58 -13.62 19.97
C TYR A 206 -4.29 -12.79 19.83
N GLY A 207 -4.24 -11.59 20.44
CA GLY A 207 -3.10 -10.69 20.34
C GLY A 207 -3.03 -9.93 19.02
N ILE A 208 -4.13 -9.79 18.30
CA ILE A 208 -4.24 -9.11 17.02
C ILE A 208 -4.86 -7.73 17.22
N ALA A 209 -4.16 -6.69 16.79
CA ALA A 209 -4.69 -5.33 16.82
C ALA A 209 -5.64 -5.08 15.63
N THR A 210 -6.69 -4.28 15.85
CA THR A 210 -7.51 -3.73 14.76
C THR A 210 -7.03 -2.31 14.48
N SER A 211 -6.47 -2.07 13.27
CA SER A 211 -5.91 -0.77 12.89
C SER A 211 -5.93 -0.57 11.38
N GLY A 212 -5.79 0.70 10.95
CA GLY A 212 -5.53 1.00 9.54
C GLY A 212 -4.15 0.51 9.10
N CYS A 213 -4.00 0.20 7.82
CA CYS A 213 -2.69 -0.12 7.26
C CYS A 213 -1.87 1.13 6.91
N ILE A 214 -2.53 2.26 6.67
CA ILE A 214 -1.90 3.58 6.48
C ILE A 214 -2.34 4.47 7.64
N THR A 215 -1.56 4.52 8.71
CA THR A 215 -1.83 5.39 9.87
C THR A 215 -0.65 6.29 10.15
N LEU A 216 -0.95 7.46 10.72
CA LEU A 216 0.08 8.44 11.07
C LEU A 216 1.02 7.93 12.16
N ASP A 217 0.51 7.12 13.08
CA ASP A 217 1.31 6.53 14.15
C ASP A 217 2.33 5.55 13.61
N ILE A 218 1.93 4.67 12.66
CA ILE A 218 2.84 3.72 12.02
C ILE A 218 3.92 4.47 11.22
N ILE A 219 3.50 5.42 10.36
CA ILE A 219 4.41 6.21 9.53
C ILE A 219 5.33 7.06 10.42
N GLY A 220 4.78 7.67 11.45
CA GLY A 220 5.52 8.49 12.41
C GLY A 220 6.58 7.69 13.16
N ALA A 221 6.22 6.54 13.69
CA ALA A 221 7.15 5.65 14.39
C ALA A 221 8.27 5.15 13.48
N ALA A 222 7.94 4.79 12.23
CA ALA A 222 8.90 4.28 11.26
C ALA A 222 9.93 5.32 10.79
N ASN A 223 9.58 6.61 10.80
CA ASN A 223 10.39 7.69 10.23
C ASN A 223 10.78 8.79 11.24
N GLY A 224 10.45 8.64 12.53
CA GLY A 224 10.71 9.67 13.54
C GLY A 224 9.91 10.96 13.34
N LEU A 225 8.74 10.89 12.70
CA LEU A 225 7.90 12.03 12.37
C LEU A 225 6.75 12.18 13.37
N ARG A 226 6.30 13.42 13.55
CA ARG A 226 5.09 13.74 14.32
C ARG A 226 4.06 14.40 13.40
N PHE A 227 2.82 13.93 13.51
CA PHE A 227 1.70 14.42 12.72
C PHE A 227 0.66 15.08 13.63
N ARG A 228 0.00 16.12 13.13
CA ARG A 228 -1.20 16.65 13.77
C ARG A 228 -2.33 15.63 13.67
N LYS A 229 -3.23 15.65 14.65
CA LYS A 229 -4.37 14.74 14.69
C LYS A 229 -5.27 14.94 13.47
N LEU A 230 -5.60 13.87 12.76
CA LEU A 230 -6.44 13.88 11.57
C LEU A 230 -7.66 12.98 11.75
N LYS A 231 -8.68 13.25 10.94
CA LYS A 231 -9.82 12.35 10.81
C LYS A 231 -9.43 11.11 10.00
N HIS A 232 -9.97 9.97 10.38
CA HIS A 232 -9.90 8.77 9.55
C HIS A 232 -10.68 8.99 8.26
N GLN A 233 -10.10 8.59 7.15
CA GLN A 233 -10.76 8.58 5.84
C GLN A 233 -10.38 7.27 5.15
N GLY A 234 -11.13 6.22 5.44
CA GLY A 234 -10.90 4.92 4.87
C GLY A 234 -11.31 4.84 3.40
N MET A 235 -10.75 3.85 2.70
CA MET A 235 -11.10 3.53 1.31
C MET A 235 -12.41 2.74 1.21
N ARG A 236 -12.89 2.17 2.30
CA ARG A 236 -14.11 1.35 2.43
C ARG A 236 -14.72 1.49 3.82
N GLN A 237 -15.94 0.99 3.99
CA GLN A 237 -16.57 0.94 5.30
C GLN A 237 -15.71 0.14 6.30
N GLY A 238 -15.57 0.62 7.52
CA GLY A 238 -14.74 -0.01 8.56
C GLY A 238 -13.22 0.13 8.35
N CYS A 239 -12.75 0.87 7.35
CA CYS A 239 -11.33 1.15 7.18
C CYS A 239 -10.86 2.23 8.16
N HIS A 240 -9.77 1.95 8.90
CA HIS A 240 -9.17 2.88 9.87
C HIS A 240 -7.99 3.67 9.32
N CYS A 241 -7.76 3.64 8.01
CA CYS A 241 -6.69 4.41 7.37
C CYS A 241 -6.96 5.91 7.37
N PHE A 242 -5.88 6.70 7.32
CA PHE A 242 -5.96 8.13 7.09
C PHE A 242 -6.03 8.46 5.60
N ALA A 243 -6.45 9.69 5.32
CA ALA A 243 -6.53 10.20 3.96
C ALA A 243 -5.17 10.16 3.27
N SER A 244 -5.12 9.49 2.13
CA SER A 244 -3.95 9.45 1.24
C SER A 244 -4.37 9.66 -0.20
N ARG A 245 -3.42 10.05 -1.06
CA ARG A 245 -3.64 10.17 -2.51
C ARG A 245 -3.03 8.98 -3.22
N ASP A 246 -3.87 8.17 -3.84
CA ASP A 246 -3.47 6.99 -4.59
C ASP A 246 -3.16 7.36 -6.04
N LEU A 247 -1.99 6.99 -6.54
CA LEU A 247 -1.56 7.24 -7.92
C LEU A 247 -1.97 6.13 -8.90
N GLY A 248 -2.48 5.02 -8.41
CA GLY A 248 -2.89 3.90 -9.25
C GLY A 248 -4.16 4.17 -10.05
N ALA A 249 -4.33 3.41 -11.11
CA ALA A 249 -5.53 3.39 -11.95
C ALA A 249 -6.26 2.05 -11.80
N MET A 250 -7.59 2.08 -11.80
CA MET A 250 -8.39 0.86 -11.84
C MET A 250 -8.19 0.13 -13.18
N ASN A 251 -8.31 -1.18 -13.18
CA ASN A 251 -8.16 -2.04 -14.36
C ASN A 251 -6.81 -1.86 -15.07
N SER A 252 -5.71 -1.74 -14.34
CA SER A 252 -4.40 -1.53 -14.96
C SER A 252 -3.29 -2.41 -14.37
N CYS A 253 -3.58 -3.26 -13.36
CA CYS A 253 -2.59 -4.17 -12.79
C CYS A 253 -2.53 -5.50 -13.55
N PRO A 254 -1.42 -5.85 -14.22
CA PRO A 254 -1.28 -7.11 -14.95
C PRO A 254 -1.09 -8.35 -14.09
N SER A 255 -0.98 -8.24 -12.76
CA SER A 255 -0.76 -9.40 -11.85
C SER A 255 -1.78 -10.52 -12.01
N GLY A 256 -3.02 -10.21 -12.44
CA GLY A 256 -4.03 -11.20 -12.74
C GLY A 256 -4.64 -11.91 -11.53
N CYS A 257 -4.42 -11.41 -10.30
CA CYS A 257 -4.94 -12.01 -9.08
C CYS A 257 -6.46 -12.21 -9.17
N LYS A 258 -6.95 -13.44 -9.02
CA LYS A 258 -8.38 -13.79 -9.19
C LYS A 258 -9.30 -13.04 -8.23
N TYR A 259 -8.83 -12.73 -7.03
CA TYR A 259 -9.58 -12.02 -5.98
C TYR A 259 -9.51 -10.49 -6.08
N CYS A 260 -8.81 -9.92 -7.06
CA CYS A 260 -8.50 -8.49 -7.12
C CYS A 260 -9.75 -7.61 -7.16
N TYR A 261 -9.85 -6.66 -6.22
CA TYR A 261 -10.94 -5.68 -6.19
C TYR A 261 -10.80 -4.57 -7.25
N ALA A 262 -9.55 -4.26 -7.65
CA ALA A 262 -9.25 -3.12 -8.52
C ALA A 262 -9.43 -3.42 -10.01
N ASN A 263 -9.31 -4.68 -10.42
CA ASN A 263 -9.50 -5.11 -11.79
C ASN A 263 -10.92 -5.68 -12.01
N LYS A 264 -11.56 -5.32 -13.11
CA LYS A 264 -12.80 -5.96 -13.56
C LYS A 264 -12.52 -7.42 -13.97
N ASN A 265 -11.47 -7.61 -14.75
CA ASN A 265 -10.91 -8.89 -15.18
C ASN A 265 -9.48 -8.67 -15.70
N ALA A 266 -8.74 -9.76 -15.96
CA ALA A 266 -7.37 -9.71 -16.46
C ALA A 266 -7.26 -9.03 -17.84
N ALA A 267 -8.18 -9.31 -18.78
CA ALA A 267 -8.15 -8.75 -20.13
C ALA A 267 -8.21 -7.21 -20.11
N SER A 268 -9.14 -6.64 -19.33
CA SER A 268 -9.25 -5.18 -19.19
C SER A 268 -7.98 -4.55 -18.61
N ALA A 269 -7.32 -5.24 -17.69
CA ALA A 269 -6.07 -4.76 -17.10
C ALA A 269 -4.93 -4.76 -18.12
N TRP A 270 -4.79 -5.82 -18.91
CA TRP A 270 -3.81 -5.90 -19.98
C TRP A 270 -4.04 -4.88 -21.10
N GLU A 271 -5.28 -4.63 -21.50
CA GLU A 271 -5.60 -3.60 -22.51
C GLU A 271 -5.22 -2.20 -22.01
N ASN A 272 -5.46 -1.88 -20.75
CA ASN A 272 -5.01 -0.61 -20.18
C ASN A 272 -3.49 -0.56 -20.01
N HIS A 273 -2.86 -1.68 -19.61
CA HIS A 273 -1.40 -1.74 -19.52
C HIS A 273 -0.71 -1.46 -20.86
N LYS A 274 -1.24 -1.96 -21.99
CA LYS A 274 -0.73 -1.64 -23.33
C LYS A 274 -0.81 -0.15 -23.69
N ARG A 275 -1.69 0.60 -23.04
CA ARG A 275 -1.83 2.06 -23.24
C ARG A 275 -0.90 2.87 -22.33
N HIS A 276 -0.08 2.19 -21.53
CA HIS A 276 0.92 2.85 -20.69
C HIS A 276 2.04 3.41 -21.55
N ASP A 277 2.43 4.64 -21.24
CA ASP A 277 3.60 5.32 -21.79
C ASP A 277 4.41 5.88 -20.61
N PRO A 278 5.65 5.42 -20.40
CA PRO A 278 6.49 5.93 -19.30
C PRO A 278 6.75 7.44 -19.37
N SER A 279 6.62 8.06 -20.55
CA SER A 279 6.78 9.50 -20.74
C SER A 279 5.54 10.30 -20.35
N SER A 280 4.36 9.69 -20.33
CA SER A 280 3.12 10.36 -19.97
C SER A 280 3.10 10.73 -18.47
N PRO A 281 2.61 11.91 -18.10
CA PRO A 281 2.38 12.23 -16.69
C PRO A 281 1.22 11.45 -16.05
N LEU A 282 0.37 10.82 -16.85
CA LEU A 282 -0.68 9.87 -16.42
C LEU A 282 -0.14 8.45 -16.42
N LEU A 283 -0.57 7.62 -15.45
CA LEU A 283 -0.19 6.21 -15.41
C LEU A 283 -0.68 5.46 -16.65
N ILE A 284 -1.89 5.77 -17.14
CA ILE A 284 -2.49 5.13 -18.31
C ILE A 284 -2.98 6.19 -19.29
N GLY A 285 -2.51 6.09 -20.54
CA GLY A 285 -2.85 6.99 -21.64
C GLY A 285 -2.26 8.40 -21.48
N HIS A 286 -2.88 9.36 -22.15
CA HIS A 286 -2.44 10.75 -22.22
C HIS A 286 -3.54 11.72 -21.82
N VAL A 287 -3.18 12.97 -21.58
CA VAL A 287 -4.12 14.07 -21.40
C VAL A 287 -4.83 14.35 -22.74
N LEU A 288 -6.13 14.42 -22.71
CA LEU A 288 -6.96 14.70 -23.88
C LEU A 288 -7.31 16.19 -23.94
N PRO A 289 -7.62 16.75 -25.13
CA PRO A 289 -8.07 18.14 -25.26
C PRO A 289 -9.33 18.48 -24.44
N THR A 290 -10.14 17.46 -24.15
CA THR A 290 -11.37 17.59 -23.34
C THR A 290 -11.12 17.49 -21.83
N ASP A 291 -9.89 17.17 -21.41
CA ASP A 291 -9.57 17.04 -19.99
C ASP A 291 -9.44 18.40 -19.31
N ARG A 292 -10.02 18.49 -18.12
CA ARG A 292 -9.84 19.61 -17.20
C ARG A 292 -8.75 19.26 -16.21
N VAL A 293 -7.56 19.81 -16.42
CA VAL A 293 -6.41 19.63 -15.52
C VAL A 293 -6.41 20.74 -14.47
N GLU A 294 -6.52 20.35 -13.20
CA GLU A 294 -6.52 21.28 -12.07
C GLU A 294 -5.50 20.84 -11.01
N GLN A 295 -5.02 21.82 -10.23
CA GLN A 295 -4.13 21.51 -9.10
C GLN A 295 -4.88 20.70 -8.03
N GLY A 296 -4.29 19.60 -7.61
CA GLY A 296 -4.79 18.79 -6.50
C GLY A 296 -4.51 19.45 -5.15
N VAL A 297 -5.38 19.22 -4.19
CA VAL A 297 -5.17 19.69 -2.82
C VAL A 297 -4.07 18.87 -2.15
N GLN A 298 -3.02 19.56 -1.68
CA GLN A 298 -1.85 18.97 -1.01
C GLN A 298 -1.57 19.72 0.30
N GLU A 299 -2.17 19.25 1.37
CA GLU A 299 -1.96 19.77 2.71
C GLU A 299 -0.89 18.97 3.45
N THR A 300 0.02 19.67 4.16
CA THR A 300 0.94 19.01 5.08
C THR A 300 0.25 18.70 6.41
N PHE A 301 0.53 17.54 6.94
CA PHE A 301 0.05 17.07 8.24
C PHE A 301 1.18 16.95 9.27
N LEU A 302 2.42 17.22 8.86
CA LEU A 302 3.57 17.22 9.76
C LEU A 302 3.45 18.35 10.81
N MET A 303 3.79 18.00 12.04
CA MET A 303 4.01 19.00 13.10
C MET A 303 5.42 19.58 12.92
N ARG A 304 5.51 20.88 12.66
CA ARG A 304 6.80 21.59 12.67
C ARG A 304 7.34 21.60 14.10
N ASN A 305 8.60 21.27 14.29
CA ASN A 305 9.26 21.44 15.58
C ASN A 305 9.24 22.92 15.96
N SER A 306 8.75 23.23 17.14
CA SER A 306 8.69 24.60 17.66
C SER A 306 10.06 25.31 17.78
N LYS A 307 11.15 24.55 17.60
CA LYS A 307 12.52 25.11 17.60
C LYS A 307 12.95 25.78 16.27
N GLU A 308 12.23 25.55 15.17
CA GLU A 308 12.52 26.20 13.89
C GLU A 308 11.77 27.54 13.70
N ARG A 309 10.92 27.94 14.66
CA ARG A 309 10.16 29.18 14.61
C ARG A 309 10.98 30.45 14.91
N THR A 310 12.20 30.34 15.44
CA THR A 310 12.92 31.47 16.01
C THR A 310 13.78 32.26 15.03
N LEU A 311 13.98 31.86 13.78
CA LEU A 311 14.85 32.62 12.85
C LEU A 311 14.12 33.33 11.71
N PHE A 312 12.83 33.13 11.50
CA PHE A 312 12.06 33.79 10.44
C PHE A 312 10.87 34.63 10.94
N ASP A 313 10.39 34.43 12.16
CA ASP A 313 9.26 35.17 12.70
C ASP A 313 9.70 36.51 13.36
N GLU A 314 10.97 36.66 13.71
CA GLU A 314 11.48 37.93 14.28
C GLU A 314 11.67 39.06 13.23
N ARG A 315 11.67 38.74 11.95
CA ARG A 315 11.81 39.74 10.86
C ARG A 315 10.51 40.37 10.36
N ASN A 316 9.35 39.85 10.79
CA ASN A 316 8.05 40.40 10.39
C ASN A 316 7.31 41.20 11.46
N THR A 317 7.87 41.32 12.67
CA THR A 317 7.28 42.13 13.76
C THR A 317 7.80 43.57 13.85
N GLU A 318 8.82 43.93 13.06
CA GLU A 318 9.39 45.29 13.08
C GLU A 318 8.86 46.24 11.97
N ARG A 319 7.73 45.96 11.36
CA ARG A 319 7.15 46.83 10.31
C ARG A 319 5.67 47.16 10.53
N ILE A 320 5.24 47.41 11.75
CA ILE A 320 3.97 48.13 11.99
C ILE A 320 4.17 48.96 13.28
N GLU A 321 4.94 50.02 13.21
CA GLU A 321 4.82 51.21 14.01
C GLU A 321 5.52 52.37 13.26
N LEU A 322 4.74 53.06 12.48
CA LEU A 322 4.83 54.50 12.20
C LEU A 322 3.60 54.92 11.37
#